data_08f3d4f8d9f8adc7e5d0c38ad2abe5d5
#
_entry.id   08f3d4f8d9f8adc7e5d0c38ad2abe5d5
#
_cell.length_a   1.000
_cell.length_b   1.000
_cell.length_c   1.000
_cell.angle_alpha   90.00
_cell.angle_beta   90.00
_cell.angle_gamma   90.00
#
_symmetry.space_group_name_H-M   'P 1'
#
loop_
_entity.id
_entity.type
_entity.pdbx_description
1 polymer ?
#
loop_
_entity_poly.entity_id
_entity_poly.type
_entity_poly.pdbx_seq_one_letter_code
_entity_poly.pdbx_strand_id
1 'polypeptide(L)'
;DLDPAVITGQTALATSPADTDEFLISDAGVLKRLDASLIGGGAHVLLATTNVTSGVSQVDFTSGIDSTYKNYMISFTDVHPATDSVQLQMRISISSTFKTDTSYIYGGIGRESDAGVISFSDSTGSGFKLNHNLGNASNESSSGNVILHNPSGTTFSKMFQADATGISAGGRGNKTIVGGFYNSTSAVDGVRFYMSSGNIDLGTFKLYGIN
;
A
#
# COMPACT_ATOMS: atom_id res chain seq x y z
N ASP A 1 46.69 12.55 -4.22
CA ASP A 1 45.75 11.57 -4.81
C ASP A 1 45.51 10.47 -3.81
N LEU A 2 44.26 10.07 -3.62
CA LEU A 2 43.91 8.89 -2.85
C LEU A 2 44.26 7.64 -3.69
N ASP A 3 45.06 6.74 -3.11
CA ASP A 3 45.33 5.45 -3.74
C ASP A 3 43.99 4.68 -3.93
N PRO A 4 43.68 4.21 -5.15
CA PRO A 4 42.48 3.37 -5.38
C PRO A 4 42.35 2.18 -4.42
N ALA A 5 43.48 1.66 -3.91
CA ALA A 5 43.51 0.57 -2.93
C ALA A 5 42.84 0.94 -1.59
N VAL A 6 42.69 2.23 -1.28
CA VAL A 6 41.93 2.66 -0.09
C VAL A 6 40.47 2.20 -0.18
N ILE A 7 39.91 2.12 -1.37
CA ILE A 7 38.55 1.62 -1.59
C ILE A 7 38.57 0.13 -1.93
N THR A 8 39.37 -0.28 -2.94
CA THR A 8 39.34 -1.67 -3.45
C THR A 8 39.98 -2.69 -2.51
N GLY A 9 40.85 -2.24 -1.58
CA GLY A 9 41.48 -3.09 -0.56
C GLY A 9 40.59 -3.36 0.66
N GLN A 10 39.38 -2.77 0.74
CA GLN A 10 38.47 -2.97 1.88
C GLN A 10 37.51 -4.14 1.60
N THR A 11 37.04 -4.74 2.68
CA THR A 11 35.97 -5.75 2.60
C THR A 11 34.68 -5.06 2.12
N ALA A 12 34.04 -5.64 1.11
CA ALA A 12 32.77 -5.10 0.61
C ALA A 12 31.68 -5.23 1.68
N LEU A 13 30.89 -4.15 1.87
CA LEU A 13 29.67 -4.21 2.67
C LEU A 13 28.63 -5.04 1.92
N ALA A 14 28.21 -6.17 2.51
CA ALA A 14 27.27 -7.12 1.89
C ALA A 14 25.80 -6.85 2.25
N THR A 15 25.54 -5.83 3.08
CA THR A 15 24.21 -5.42 3.54
C THR A 15 23.97 -3.94 3.21
N SER A 16 22.75 -3.47 3.33
CA SER A 16 22.46 -2.04 3.25
C SER A 16 23.25 -1.29 4.31
N PRO A 17 23.79 -0.09 3.98
CA PRO A 17 24.42 0.76 4.98
C PRO A 17 23.44 1.07 6.12
N ALA A 18 23.96 1.18 7.35
CA ALA A 18 23.21 1.74 8.45
C ALA A 18 23.12 3.27 8.29
N ASP A 19 22.09 3.90 8.87
CA ASP A 19 21.91 5.36 8.82
C ASP A 19 23.11 6.14 9.40
N THR A 20 23.88 5.50 10.27
CA THR A 20 25.10 6.05 10.89
C THR A 20 26.36 5.83 10.07
N ASP A 21 26.30 5.07 8.97
CA ASP A 21 27.45 4.90 8.07
C ASP A 21 27.69 6.18 7.28
N GLU A 22 28.95 6.44 6.94
CA GLU A 22 29.35 7.69 6.27
C GLU A 22 30.04 7.40 4.93
N PHE A 23 29.76 8.23 3.96
CA PHE A 23 30.40 8.25 2.65
C PHE A 23 31.32 9.46 2.52
N LEU A 24 32.41 9.29 1.83
CA LEU A 24 33.31 10.37 1.48
C LEU A 24 32.88 10.95 0.13
N ILE A 25 32.58 12.23 0.09
CA ILE A 25 32.15 12.94 -1.12
C ILE A 25 33.01 14.18 -1.37
N SER A 26 33.09 14.58 -2.64
CA SER A 26 33.64 15.89 -3.02
C SER A 26 32.48 16.87 -3.24
N ASP A 27 32.34 17.88 -2.39
CA ASP A 27 31.37 18.94 -2.53
C ASP A 27 32.10 20.23 -2.92
N ALA A 28 31.91 20.69 -4.15
CA ALA A 28 32.57 21.86 -4.75
C ALA A 28 34.11 21.85 -4.58
N GLY A 29 34.70 20.64 -4.72
CA GLY A 29 36.17 20.46 -4.59
C GLY A 29 36.65 20.31 -3.13
N VAL A 30 35.77 20.33 -2.15
CA VAL A 30 36.09 20.09 -0.75
C VAL A 30 35.63 18.68 -0.36
N LEU A 31 36.54 17.90 0.24
CA LEU A 31 36.23 16.57 0.75
C LEU A 31 35.37 16.68 2.00
N LYS A 32 34.20 16.03 1.99
CA LYS A 32 33.25 16.02 3.10
C LYS A 32 32.78 14.61 3.40
N ARG A 33 32.32 14.37 4.62
CA ARG A 33 31.58 13.19 5.02
C ARG A 33 30.10 13.41 4.73
N LEU A 34 29.44 12.40 4.15
CA LEU A 34 28.00 12.35 3.94
C LEU A 34 27.45 11.16 4.70
N ASP A 35 26.55 11.42 5.62
CA ASP A 35 25.81 10.41 6.37
C ASP A 35 24.91 9.59 5.41
N ALA A 36 24.86 8.26 5.58
CA ALA A 36 24.05 7.38 4.74
C ALA A 36 22.57 7.75 4.78
N SER A 37 22.07 8.27 5.90
CA SER A 37 20.69 8.76 6.04
C SER A 37 20.34 9.90 5.08
N LEU A 38 21.36 10.66 4.62
CA LEU A 38 21.21 11.77 3.68
C LEU A 38 21.30 11.35 2.21
N ILE A 39 21.72 10.11 1.94
CA ILE A 39 21.65 9.53 0.59
C ILE A 39 20.20 9.09 0.41
N GLY A 40 19.39 10.02 -0.04
CA GLY A 40 17.95 9.99 -0.05
C GLY A 40 17.36 8.63 -0.34
N GLY A 41 16.58 8.14 0.57
CA GLY A 41 15.62 7.07 0.29
C GLY A 41 14.83 7.44 -0.97
N GLY A 42 14.56 6.48 -1.85
CA GLY A 42 13.73 6.70 -3.03
C GLY A 42 12.41 7.36 -2.63
N ALA A 43 11.68 7.91 -3.61
CA ALA A 43 10.36 8.53 -3.36
C ALA A 43 9.40 7.64 -2.56
N HIS A 44 9.67 6.31 -2.52
CA HIS A 44 8.90 5.32 -1.76
C HIS A 44 9.86 4.51 -0.87
N VAL A 45 9.67 4.60 0.43
CA VAL A 45 10.43 3.82 1.43
C VAL A 45 9.61 2.61 1.84
N LEU A 46 10.11 1.39 1.57
CA LEU A 46 9.44 0.15 1.98
C LEU A 46 9.47 0.01 3.51
N LEU A 47 8.31 -0.08 4.12
CA LEU A 47 8.13 -0.19 5.58
C LEU A 47 7.77 -1.61 6.02
N ALA A 48 6.94 -2.31 5.24
CA ALA A 48 6.52 -3.68 5.57
C ALA A 48 6.14 -4.46 4.32
N THR A 49 6.29 -5.79 4.40
CA THR A 49 5.83 -6.75 3.38
C THR A 49 5.09 -7.89 4.07
N THR A 50 3.92 -8.26 3.54
CA THR A 50 3.17 -9.44 3.93
C THR A 50 2.93 -10.29 2.70
N ASN A 51 3.42 -11.53 2.71
CA ASN A 51 3.18 -12.53 1.68
C ASN A 51 2.13 -13.52 2.19
N VAL A 52 1.02 -13.63 1.50
CA VAL A 52 -0.01 -14.63 1.75
C VAL A 52 0.28 -15.82 0.84
N THR A 53 0.56 -16.97 1.43
CA THR A 53 0.85 -18.24 0.73
C THR A 53 -0.15 -19.34 1.08
N SER A 54 -1.09 -19.05 1.98
CA SER A 54 -2.21 -19.92 2.38
C SER A 54 -3.34 -19.03 2.89
N GLY A 55 -4.57 -19.48 2.74
CA GLY A 55 -5.76 -18.68 3.04
C GLY A 55 -5.77 -18.01 4.41
N VAL A 56 -5.86 -16.66 4.42
CA VAL A 56 -6.00 -15.84 5.63
C VAL A 56 -7.27 -14.99 5.55
N SER A 57 -7.91 -14.75 6.67
CA SER A 57 -9.13 -13.93 6.70
C SER A 57 -8.86 -12.45 6.40
N GLN A 58 -7.62 -12.00 6.63
CA GLN A 58 -7.23 -10.58 6.51
C GLN A 58 -5.71 -10.42 6.47
N VAL A 59 -5.27 -9.26 5.99
CA VAL A 59 -3.89 -8.77 6.07
C VAL A 59 -3.91 -7.43 6.79
N ASP A 60 -3.15 -7.31 7.88
CA ASP A 60 -3.10 -6.13 8.73
C ASP A 60 -1.71 -5.50 8.71
N PHE A 61 -1.66 -4.17 8.55
CA PHE A 61 -0.52 -3.33 8.89
C PHE A 61 -0.90 -2.52 10.13
N THR A 62 -0.38 -2.92 11.30
CA THR A 62 -0.68 -2.32 12.60
C THR A 62 0.42 -1.42 13.12
N SER A 63 1.45 -1.18 12.31
CA SER A 63 2.58 -0.28 12.58
C SER A 63 3.10 0.32 11.27
N GLY A 64 3.94 1.35 11.39
CA GLY A 64 4.57 2.02 10.25
C GLY A 64 3.71 3.10 9.59
N ILE A 65 2.46 3.31 10.03
CA ILE A 65 1.63 4.45 9.62
C ILE A 65 1.58 5.42 10.79
N ASP A 66 2.34 6.50 10.70
CA ASP A 66 2.52 7.51 11.75
C ASP A 66 2.75 8.92 11.14
N SER A 67 3.43 9.80 11.83
CA SER A 67 3.73 11.16 11.36
C SER A 67 5.04 11.27 10.55
N THR A 68 5.78 10.17 10.35
CA THR A 68 7.07 10.17 9.64
C THR A 68 6.91 10.56 8.17
N TYR A 69 5.87 10.04 7.51
CA TYR A 69 5.59 10.36 6.12
C TYR A 69 4.26 11.10 5.98
N LYS A 70 4.21 11.99 5.00
CA LYS A 70 2.98 12.75 4.71
C LYS A 70 1.92 11.90 4.04
N ASN A 71 2.33 10.95 3.21
CA ASN A 71 1.45 10.03 2.52
C ASN A 71 2.00 8.60 2.63
N TYR A 72 1.12 7.63 2.49
CA TYR A 72 1.47 6.22 2.49
C TYR A 72 0.85 5.53 1.29
N MET A 73 1.57 4.59 0.70
CA MET A 73 1.06 3.73 -0.36
C MET A 73 1.09 2.28 0.08
N ILE A 74 0.03 1.57 -0.16
CA ILE A 74 -0.01 0.12 -0.03
C ILE A 74 -0.18 -0.46 -1.43
N SER A 75 0.82 -1.18 -1.93
CA SER A 75 0.69 -1.98 -3.14
C SER A 75 0.20 -3.37 -2.79
N PHE A 76 -0.64 -3.93 -3.63
CA PHE A 76 -1.03 -5.32 -3.58
C PHE A 76 -0.84 -5.97 -4.97
N THR A 77 -0.31 -7.18 -4.98
CA THR A 77 0.06 -7.90 -6.21
C THR A 77 -0.44 -9.32 -6.11
N ASP A 78 -1.06 -9.80 -7.21
CA ASP A 78 -1.57 -11.15 -7.37
C ASP A 78 -2.48 -11.61 -6.23
N VAL A 79 -3.32 -10.69 -5.75
CA VAL A 79 -4.28 -10.99 -4.69
C VAL A 79 -5.39 -11.87 -5.25
N HIS A 80 -5.44 -13.11 -4.77
CA HIS A 80 -6.38 -14.14 -5.19
C HIS A 80 -7.36 -14.46 -4.04
N PRO A 81 -8.68 -14.44 -4.28
CA PRO A 81 -9.66 -14.79 -3.26
C PRO A 81 -9.94 -16.29 -3.24
N ALA A 82 -10.23 -16.84 -2.07
CA ALA A 82 -10.71 -18.21 -1.93
C ALA A 82 -12.15 -18.39 -2.41
N THR A 83 -12.92 -17.30 -2.51
CA THR A 83 -14.35 -17.29 -2.89
C THR A 83 -14.54 -16.50 -4.18
N ASP A 84 -15.38 -16.98 -5.06
CA ASP A 84 -15.70 -16.34 -6.33
C ASP A 84 -16.61 -15.12 -6.16
N SER A 85 -16.52 -14.18 -7.11
CA SER A 85 -17.40 -13.00 -7.17
C SER A 85 -17.33 -12.09 -5.94
N VAL A 86 -16.14 -11.88 -5.37
CA VAL A 86 -15.93 -11.05 -4.17
C VAL A 86 -15.19 -9.75 -4.48
N GLN A 87 -15.10 -8.87 -3.50
CA GLN A 87 -14.31 -7.64 -3.57
C GLN A 87 -13.22 -7.64 -2.52
N LEU A 88 -12.02 -7.19 -2.90
CA LEU A 88 -11.01 -6.77 -1.94
C LEU A 88 -11.44 -5.45 -1.31
N GLN A 89 -11.43 -5.39 -0.01
CA GLN A 89 -11.83 -4.21 0.78
C GLN A 89 -10.72 -3.79 1.72
N MET A 90 -10.74 -2.52 2.12
CA MET A 90 -9.83 -1.96 3.12
C MET A 90 -10.60 -1.32 4.27
N ARG A 91 -10.07 -1.44 5.49
CA ARG A 91 -10.45 -0.67 6.68
C ARG A 91 -9.24 0.05 7.25
N ILE A 92 -9.48 1.18 7.87
CA ILE A 92 -8.46 1.88 8.64
C ILE A 92 -8.56 1.52 10.13
N SER A 93 -7.45 1.69 10.84
CA SER A 93 -7.36 1.63 12.30
C SER A 93 -7.16 3.03 12.87
N ILE A 94 -7.83 3.31 13.98
CA ILE A 94 -7.67 4.52 14.80
C ILE A 94 -7.59 4.06 16.24
N SER A 95 -6.54 4.47 16.96
CA SER A 95 -6.23 4.05 18.33
C SER A 95 -6.23 2.52 18.45
N SER A 96 -5.50 1.86 17.54
CA SER A 96 -5.32 0.41 17.44
C SER A 96 -6.64 -0.37 17.29
N THR A 97 -7.69 0.28 16.78
CA THR A 97 -9.01 -0.34 16.56
C THR A 97 -9.46 -0.16 15.12
N PHE A 98 -9.64 -1.28 14.40
CA PHE A 98 -10.17 -1.25 13.02
C PHE A 98 -11.63 -0.82 13.00
N LYS A 99 -11.92 0.18 12.17
CA LYS A 99 -13.24 0.79 12.09
C LYS A 99 -14.17 -0.04 11.22
N THR A 100 -15.34 -0.37 11.76
CA THR A 100 -16.38 -1.15 11.10
C THR A 100 -17.72 -0.42 11.02
N ASP A 101 -17.72 0.85 11.43
CA ASP A 101 -18.90 1.72 11.36
C ASP A 101 -19.16 2.20 9.93
N THR A 102 -20.24 2.93 9.74
CA THR A 102 -20.75 3.40 8.45
C THR A 102 -20.16 4.73 8.00
N SER A 103 -18.92 5.04 8.38
CA SER A 103 -18.27 6.34 8.10
C SER A 103 -17.39 6.33 6.86
N TYR A 104 -17.36 5.25 6.08
CA TYR A 104 -16.66 5.17 4.79
C TYR A 104 -17.54 5.72 3.69
N ILE A 105 -17.10 6.83 3.08
CA ILE A 105 -17.81 7.53 2.01
C ILE A 105 -16.91 7.55 0.79
N TYR A 106 -17.34 6.94 -0.31
CA TYR A 106 -16.52 6.83 -1.50
C TYR A 106 -17.34 6.75 -2.78
N GLY A 107 -16.69 7.11 -3.89
CA GLY A 107 -17.20 6.92 -5.23
C GLY A 107 -16.10 6.45 -6.15
N GLY A 108 -16.49 5.72 -7.18
CA GLY A 108 -15.55 5.19 -8.15
C GLY A 108 -16.24 4.67 -9.40
N ILE A 109 -15.42 4.38 -10.36
CA ILE A 109 -15.81 3.73 -11.59
C ILE A 109 -14.94 2.51 -11.84
N GLY A 110 -15.54 1.49 -12.41
CA GLY A 110 -14.86 0.33 -12.94
C GLY A 110 -15.29 0.07 -14.39
N ARG A 111 -14.50 -0.74 -15.07
CA ARG A 111 -14.83 -1.21 -16.41
C ARG A 111 -14.36 -2.65 -16.57
N GLU A 112 -15.23 -3.50 -17.07
CA GLU A 112 -14.86 -4.82 -17.57
C GLU A 112 -14.71 -4.80 -19.08
N SER A 113 -13.93 -5.71 -19.64
CA SER A 113 -13.51 -5.69 -21.05
C SER A 113 -14.67 -5.72 -22.05
N ASP A 114 -15.77 -6.39 -21.71
CA ASP A 114 -16.96 -6.55 -22.56
C ASP A 114 -18.29 -6.21 -21.85
N ALA A 115 -18.19 -5.61 -20.67
CA ALA A 115 -19.33 -5.03 -19.96
C ALA A 115 -19.17 -3.49 -19.91
N GLY A 116 -20.24 -2.77 -19.71
CA GLY A 116 -20.25 -1.32 -19.64
C GLY A 116 -19.46 -0.75 -18.44
N VAL A 117 -19.60 0.53 -18.23
CA VAL A 117 -19.08 1.21 -17.04
C VAL A 117 -19.82 0.69 -15.80
N ILE A 118 -19.06 0.32 -14.79
CA ILE A 118 -19.55 -0.07 -13.47
C ILE A 118 -19.32 1.09 -12.54
N SER A 119 -20.40 1.65 -12.01
CA SER A 119 -20.32 2.69 -10.96
C SER A 119 -20.48 2.00 -9.61
N PHE A 120 -19.63 2.34 -8.66
CA PHE A 120 -19.83 1.96 -7.28
C PHE A 120 -19.56 3.13 -6.35
N SER A 121 -20.49 3.34 -5.45
CA SER A 121 -20.43 4.38 -4.45
C SER A 121 -21.06 3.85 -3.18
N ASP A 122 -20.64 4.39 -2.07
CA ASP A 122 -21.25 4.12 -0.79
C ASP A 122 -21.13 5.37 0.08
N SER A 123 -22.18 5.71 0.78
CA SER A 123 -22.21 6.82 1.74
C SER A 123 -22.32 6.34 3.18
N THR A 124 -22.43 5.03 3.38
CA THR A 124 -22.60 4.37 4.68
C THR A 124 -21.81 3.05 4.70
N GLY A 125 -20.69 2.97 3.97
CA GLY A 125 -19.87 1.78 3.88
C GLY A 125 -19.19 1.45 5.22
N SER A 126 -19.04 0.16 5.50
CA SER A 126 -18.25 -0.34 6.64
C SER A 126 -16.84 -0.75 6.25
N GLY A 127 -16.41 -0.40 5.05
CA GLY A 127 -15.09 -0.62 4.47
C GLY A 127 -15.03 -0.03 3.08
N PHE A 128 -13.84 0.18 2.58
CA PHE A 128 -13.55 0.79 1.30
C PHE A 128 -13.34 -0.30 0.24
N LYS A 129 -14.17 -0.37 -0.78
CA LYS A 129 -14.07 -1.35 -1.88
C LYS A 129 -12.97 -0.92 -2.85
N LEU A 130 -12.05 -1.83 -3.18
CA LEU A 130 -10.89 -1.56 -4.02
C LEU A 130 -11.04 -2.10 -5.44
N ASN A 131 -11.82 -3.14 -5.63
CA ASN A 131 -12.08 -3.75 -6.93
C ASN A 131 -13.54 -4.21 -7.05
N HIS A 132 -13.90 -4.74 -8.21
CA HIS A 132 -15.23 -5.25 -8.50
C HIS A 132 -15.15 -6.71 -8.93
N ASN A 133 -16.02 -7.55 -8.34
CA ASN A 133 -16.34 -8.89 -8.82
C ASN A 133 -15.13 -9.78 -9.15
N LEU A 134 -14.14 -9.84 -8.24
CA LEU A 134 -12.92 -10.63 -8.43
C LEU A 134 -13.25 -12.12 -8.45
N GLY A 135 -12.73 -12.83 -9.45
CA GLY A 135 -12.91 -14.26 -9.60
C GLY A 135 -11.86 -15.08 -8.86
N ASN A 136 -12.13 -16.37 -8.67
CA ASN A 136 -11.27 -17.30 -7.95
C ASN A 136 -10.76 -18.47 -8.80
N ALA A 137 -10.86 -18.42 -10.12
CA ALA A 137 -10.19 -19.40 -10.97
C ALA A 137 -8.67 -19.25 -10.84
N SER A 138 -7.91 -20.32 -11.06
CA SER A 138 -6.47 -20.40 -10.77
C SER A 138 -5.59 -19.36 -11.48
N ASN A 139 -6.11 -18.69 -12.49
CA ASN A 139 -5.46 -17.61 -13.25
C ASN A 139 -6.08 -16.23 -12.99
N GLU A 140 -6.99 -16.10 -12.03
CA GLU A 140 -7.69 -14.86 -11.70
C GLU A 140 -7.07 -14.23 -10.45
N SER A 141 -6.74 -12.97 -10.52
CA SER A 141 -6.16 -12.20 -9.42
C SER A 141 -6.43 -10.71 -9.60
N SER A 142 -6.06 -9.92 -8.59
CA SER A 142 -6.07 -8.46 -8.66
C SER A 142 -4.76 -7.89 -8.17
N SER A 143 -4.30 -6.85 -8.85
CA SER A 143 -3.13 -6.06 -8.47
C SER A 143 -3.46 -4.57 -8.52
N GLY A 144 -2.81 -3.79 -7.65
CA GLY A 144 -3.07 -2.36 -7.59
C GLY A 144 -2.38 -1.66 -6.43
N ASN A 145 -2.88 -0.49 -6.11
CA ASN A 145 -2.40 0.28 -4.97
C ASN A 145 -3.52 1.10 -4.32
N VAL A 146 -3.28 1.45 -3.06
CA VAL A 146 -4.05 2.43 -2.28
C VAL A 146 -3.10 3.49 -1.79
N ILE A 147 -3.48 4.77 -1.90
CA ILE A 147 -2.76 5.89 -1.30
C ILE A 147 -3.60 6.47 -0.17
N LEU A 148 -2.99 6.59 1.00
CA LEU A 148 -3.53 7.30 2.15
C LEU A 148 -2.90 8.69 2.20
N HIS A 149 -3.73 9.73 2.19
CA HIS A 149 -3.29 11.12 2.23
C HIS A 149 -3.30 11.64 3.66
N ASN A 150 -2.13 12.04 4.17
CA ASN A 150 -1.96 12.63 5.49
C ASN A 150 -2.71 11.87 6.61
N PRO A 151 -2.51 10.53 6.74
CA PRO A 151 -3.30 9.72 7.68
C PRO A 151 -3.10 10.12 9.14
N SER A 152 -1.91 10.59 9.53
CA SER A 152 -1.60 11.05 10.89
C SER A 152 -2.12 12.45 11.22
N GLY A 153 -2.56 13.24 10.21
CA GLY A 153 -3.11 14.57 10.44
C GLY A 153 -4.41 14.53 11.24
N THR A 154 -4.70 15.57 12.03
CA THR A 154 -5.88 15.63 12.91
C THR A 154 -6.86 16.76 12.57
N THR A 155 -6.65 17.43 11.43
CA THR A 155 -7.49 18.58 11.02
C THR A 155 -8.61 18.17 10.06
N PHE A 156 -8.32 17.27 9.11
CA PHE A 156 -9.25 16.90 8.03
C PHE A 156 -9.63 15.42 8.08
N SER A 157 -10.76 15.08 7.46
CA SER A 157 -11.16 13.68 7.23
C SER A 157 -10.09 12.90 6.47
N LYS A 158 -10.05 11.60 6.66
CA LYS A 158 -9.00 10.71 6.15
C LYS A 158 -9.27 10.33 4.72
N MET A 159 -8.55 10.96 3.78
CA MET A 159 -8.72 10.73 2.35
C MET A 159 -7.87 9.56 1.87
N PHE A 160 -8.41 8.81 0.93
CA PHE A 160 -7.72 7.72 0.24
C PHE A 160 -8.17 7.61 -1.21
N GLN A 161 -7.30 7.09 -2.04
CA GLN A 161 -7.59 6.72 -3.41
C GLN A 161 -7.01 5.35 -3.72
N ALA A 162 -7.64 4.62 -4.62
CA ALA A 162 -7.19 3.31 -5.08
C ALA A 162 -7.30 3.19 -6.59
N ASP A 163 -6.35 2.46 -7.13
CA ASP A 163 -6.28 2.04 -8.52
C ASP A 163 -6.02 0.52 -8.53
N ALA A 164 -6.92 -0.25 -9.15
CA ALA A 164 -6.80 -1.69 -9.24
C ALA A 164 -7.11 -2.20 -10.63
N THR A 165 -6.44 -3.28 -11.00
CA THR A 165 -6.76 -4.09 -12.18
C THR A 165 -6.89 -5.56 -11.76
N GLY A 166 -7.67 -6.34 -12.46
CA GLY A 166 -7.86 -7.74 -12.11
C GLY A 166 -8.64 -8.50 -13.17
N ILE A 167 -8.96 -9.74 -12.85
CA ILE A 167 -9.83 -10.59 -13.64
C ILE A 167 -11.09 -10.89 -12.82
N SER A 168 -12.25 -10.63 -13.40
CA SER A 168 -13.53 -10.87 -12.73
C SER A 168 -13.95 -12.35 -12.84
N ALA A 169 -14.93 -12.75 -12.01
CA ALA A 169 -15.52 -14.08 -12.01
C ALA A 169 -16.07 -14.53 -13.38
N GLY A 170 -16.26 -13.62 -14.32
CA GLY A 170 -16.60 -13.94 -15.71
C GLY A 170 -15.39 -14.08 -16.63
N GLY A 171 -14.16 -14.14 -16.11
CA GLY A 171 -12.93 -14.21 -16.90
C GLY A 171 -12.60 -12.91 -17.65
N ARG A 172 -13.18 -11.78 -17.23
CA ARG A 172 -13.01 -10.48 -17.89
C ARG A 172 -11.94 -9.64 -17.22
N GLY A 173 -11.08 -8.99 -18.01
CA GLY A 173 -10.20 -7.96 -17.49
C GLY A 173 -11.02 -6.79 -16.92
N ASN A 174 -10.74 -6.39 -15.69
CA ASN A 174 -11.37 -5.23 -15.08
C ASN A 174 -10.34 -4.18 -14.63
N LYS A 175 -10.78 -2.94 -14.63
CA LYS A 175 -10.07 -1.78 -14.10
C LYS A 175 -10.99 -1.04 -13.17
N THR A 176 -10.48 -0.64 -12.00
CA THR A 176 -11.24 0.10 -10.98
C THR A 176 -10.44 1.29 -10.49
N ILE A 177 -11.07 2.46 -10.42
CA ILE A 177 -10.52 3.68 -9.83
C ILE A 177 -11.54 4.17 -8.80
N VAL A 178 -11.08 4.32 -7.56
CA VAL A 178 -11.94 4.69 -6.42
C VAL A 178 -11.26 5.77 -5.60
N GLY A 179 -12.04 6.73 -5.13
CA GLY A 179 -11.59 7.72 -4.17
C GLY A 179 -12.65 8.01 -3.13
N GLY A 180 -12.23 8.39 -1.92
CA GLY A 180 -13.15 8.68 -0.85
C GLY A 180 -12.45 9.08 0.44
N PHE A 181 -13.22 9.03 1.52
CA PHE A 181 -12.72 9.39 2.83
C PHE A 181 -13.43 8.60 3.94
N TYR A 182 -12.75 8.46 5.06
CA TYR A 182 -13.36 8.09 6.32
C TYR A 182 -13.68 9.35 7.10
N ASN A 183 -14.93 9.50 7.53
CA ASN A 183 -15.44 10.73 8.16
C ASN A 183 -14.98 10.83 9.63
N SER A 184 -13.70 11.07 9.82
CA SER A 184 -13.07 11.34 11.12
C SER A 184 -11.80 12.15 10.93
N THR A 185 -11.50 13.02 11.88
CA THR A 185 -10.25 13.78 11.94
C THR A 185 -9.16 13.07 12.76
N SER A 186 -9.47 11.95 13.44
CA SER A 186 -8.50 11.22 14.26
C SER A 186 -7.40 10.60 13.42
N ALA A 187 -6.18 10.55 13.94
CA ALA A 187 -5.05 9.94 13.26
C ALA A 187 -5.28 8.44 12.99
N VAL A 188 -4.95 8.00 11.78
CA VAL A 188 -4.94 6.60 11.37
C VAL A 188 -3.58 6.00 11.74
N ASP A 189 -3.59 4.84 12.37
CA ASP A 189 -2.42 4.09 12.84
C ASP A 189 -2.27 2.70 12.20
N GLY A 190 -3.17 2.30 11.32
CA GLY A 190 -3.11 1.02 10.64
C GLY A 190 -4.15 0.86 9.53
N VAL A 191 -3.97 -0.18 8.74
CA VAL A 191 -4.91 -0.60 7.69
C VAL A 191 -5.08 -2.11 7.67
N ARG A 192 -6.27 -2.57 7.29
CA ARG A 192 -6.65 -3.96 7.11
C ARG A 192 -7.18 -4.18 5.70
N PHE A 193 -6.72 -5.24 5.05
CA PHE A 193 -7.27 -5.75 3.80
C PHE A 193 -8.00 -7.06 4.06
N TYR A 194 -9.15 -7.25 3.43
CA TYR A 194 -9.98 -8.45 3.59
C TYR A 194 -10.90 -8.61 2.37
N MET A 195 -11.39 -9.82 2.14
CA MET A 195 -12.40 -10.06 1.11
C MET A 195 -13.81 -9.78 1.65
N SER A 196 -14.72 -9.37 0.79
CA SER A 196 -16.15 -9.18 1.15
C SER A 196 -16.79 -10.47 1.63
N SER A 197 -16.24 -11.63 1.23
CA SER A 197 -16.59 -12.97 1.70
C SER A 197 -15.42 -13.92 1.52
N GLY A 198 -15.24 -14.86 2.44
CA GLY A 198 -14.13 -15.82 2.40
C GLY A 198 -12.76 -15.21 2.73
N ASN A 199 -11.72 -15.91 2.35
CA ASN A 199 -10.33 -15.59 2.67
C ASN A 199 -9.60 -14.95 1.47
N ILE A 200 -8.49 -14.26 1.78
CA ILE A 200 -7.42 -13.99 0.82
C ILE A 200 -6.60 -15.28 0.73
N ASP A 201 -6.55 -15.89 -0.44
CA ASP A 201 -5.89 -17.19 -0.62
C ASP A 201 -4.40 -17.02 -0.93
N LEU A 202 -4.07 -16.08 -1.80
CA LEU A 202 -2.69 -15.72 -2.17
C LEU A 202 -2.57 -14.21 -2.33
N GLY A 203 -1.33 -13.72 -2.32
CA GLY A 203 -1.00 -12.35 -2.70
C GLY A 203 0.13 -11.74 -1.87
N THR A 204 0.69 -10.66 -2.38
CA THR A 204 1.72 -9.87 -1.69
C THR A 204 1.21 -8.47 -1.45
N PHE A 205 1.33 -8.00 -0.21
CA PHE A 205 1.02 -6.64 0.20
C PHE A 205 2.27 -5.94 0.72
N LYS A 206 2.52 -4.71 0.28
CA LYS A 206 3.67 -3.91 0.71
C LYS A 206 3.22 -2.52 1.10
N LEU A 207 3.66 -2.08 2.29
CA LEU A 207 3.45 -0.73 2.80
C LEU A 207 4.69 0.12 2.52
N TYR A 208 4.46 1.31 1.98
CA TYR A 208 5.49 2.30 1.72
C TYR A 208 5.13 3.65 2.35
N GLY A 209 6.15 4.34 2.89
CA GLY A 209 6.11 5.78 3.14
C GLY A 209 6.47 6.53 1.88
N ILE A 210 5.81 7.67 1.61
CA ILE A 210 6.07 8.54 0.46
C ILE A 210 6.68 9.85 0.97
N ASN A 211 7.90 10.14 0.50
CA ASN A 211 8.62 11.39 0.76
C ASN A 211 8.11 12.53 -0.12
#